data_744af3e297d6696bbbbbacfa1cac25be
#
_entry.id   744af3e297d6696bbbbbacfa1cac25be
#
_cell.length_a   1.000
_cell.length_b   1.000
_cell.length_c   1.000
_cell.angle_alpha   90.00
_cell.angle_beta   90.00
_cell.angle_gamma   90.00
#
_symmetry.space_group_name_H-M   'P 1'
#
loop_
_entity.id
_entity.type
_entity.pdbx_description
1 polymer ?
#
loop_
_entity_poly.entity_id
_entity_poly.type
_entity_poly.pdbx_seq_one_letter_code
_entity_poly.pdbx_strand_id
1 'polypeptide(L)'
;MVKYEDFLAGKQHIPPSCGFEVDKPAMNIHMFEWQKDITRWALRKGRAALFEECGNGKTIQQLEFADQVAKREGRPVLIVAPLTVGAQTLREAQKFGYSAAICRTQADVTPGINITNYEMLQHFDGRSFAGVVLDESSILKNYTGKMRNQIIEMFKDTPYRLSCTATPSPNDYMELGNQVEFLGIMSRTEMLATYFIHDGSDTSKWRLKGHAEDRFWEWVSTWAVVLTCPGDLGYPNDGYILPPLNMTEHIVEVESGDKYSLFGGEIAKTLTERRDARRASLRERCEQAAEIIAQNPDEQWVCWCDLNAESELLTECIPNSEEVRGSDKPEAKEDALIRFANGYLSVLVTKPSIAGFGMNWQQCHNMIFVGLSDSYEQMYQAIRRCYRFGQKRPVNVHIVTSAAEGDVKANVERKEQQAAEMKQNMVQYTKEILRKDIRGQERIVIPYDPQIAMIVPDWVISE
;
A
#
# COMPACT_ATOMS: atom_id res chain seq x y z
N MET A 1 -32.82 16.48 28.03
CA MET A 1 -33.05 16.61 26.57
C MET A 1 -31.82 17.30 25.98
N VAL A 2 -30.98 16.57 25.23
CA VAL A 2 -29.87 17.18 24.50
C VAL A 2 -30.47 18.00 23.39
N LYS A 3 -30.13 19.30 23.31
CA LYS A 3 -30.65 20.15 22.23
C LYS A 3 -30.20 19.59 20.89
N TYR A 4 -31.03 19.65 19.88
CA TYR A 4 -30.74 19.16 18.52
C TYR A 4 -29.45 19.75 17.93
N GLU A 5 -29.14 20.99 18.30
CA GLU A 5 -27.90 21.68 17.96
C GLU A 5 -26.67 20.99 18.58
N ASP A 6 -26.75 20.50 19.83
CA ASP A 6 -25.69 19.74 20.48
C ASP A 6 -25.53 18.35 19.86
N PHE A 7 -26.63 17.74 19.38
CA PHE A 7 -26.59 16.48 18.64
C PHE A 7 -25.98 16.65 17.25
N LEU A 8 -26.23 17.74 16.55
CA LEU A 8 -25.62 18.07 15.27
C LEU A 8 -24.13 18.46 15.42
N ALA A 9 -23.79 19.21 16.47
CA ALA A 9 -22.38 19.53 16.79
C ALA A 9 -21.59 18.27 17.12
N GLY A 10 -22.19 17.30 17.80
CA GLY A 10 -21.60 15.99 18.07
C GLY A 10 -21.42 15.12 16.82
N LYS A 11 -22.10 15.44 15.70
CA LYS A 11 -21.96 14.77 14.41
C LYS A 11 -20.90 15.40 13.48
N GLN A 12 -20.41 16.58 13.82
CA GLN A 12 -19.23 17.14 13.15
C GLN A 12 -17.98 16.42 13.69
N HIS A 13 -17.70 15.23 13.19
CA HIS A 13 -16.46 14.50 13.51
C HIS A 13 -15.28 15.18 12.82
N ILE A 14 -14.89 16.34 13.33
CA ILE A 14 -13.54 16.86 13.08
C ILE A 14 -12.64 16.05 14.02
N PRO A 15 -11.71 15.24 13.50
CA PRO A 15 -10.79 14.49 14.36
C PRO A 15 -10.11 15.48 15.31
N PRO A 16 -10.09 15.22 16.62
CA PRO A 16 -9.36 16.08 17.54
C PRO A 16 -7.90 16.11 17.11
N SER A 17 -7.37 17.31 16.80
CA SER A 17 -5.95 17.47 16.52
C SER A 17 -5.21 17.24 17.84
N CYS A 18 -4.53 16.11 17.97
CA CYS A 18 -3.67 15.81 19.11
C CYS A 18 -2.20 16.15 18.82
N GLY A 19 -1.92 16.71 17.64
CA GLY A 19 -0.59 16.95 17.14
C GLY A 19 0.05 18.26 17.62
N PHE A 20 1.16 18.60 17.00
CA PHE A 20 1.96 19.79 17.32
C PHE A 20 2.62 20.37 16.06
N GLU A 21 2.98 21.66 16.14
CA GLU A 21 3.68 22.33 15.05
C GLU A 21 5.18 22.07 15.12
N VAL A 22 5.79 21.92 13.95
CA VAL A 22 7.23 21.82 13.73
C VAL A 22 7.66 22.78 12.64
N ASP A 23 8.73 23.53 12.86
CA ASP A 23 9.27 24.42 11.84
C ASP A 23 10.06 23.66 10.79
N LYS A 24 9.91 24.02 9.50
CA LYS A 24 10.64 23.37 8.40
C LYS A 24 12.16 23.28 8.57
N PRO A 25 12.85 24.32 9.08
CA PRO A 25 14.30 24.23 9.33
C PRO A 25 14.71 23.18 10.36
N ALA A 26 13.79 22.77 11.25
CA ALA A 26 14.05 21.74 12.24
C ALA A 26 13.89 20.32 11.67
N MET A 27 13.40 20.20 10.44
CA MET A 27 13.20 18.92 9.75
C MET A 27 14.44 18.52 8.95
N ASN A 28 14.52 17.24 8.62
CA ASN A 28 15.67 16.68 7.91
C ASN A 28 15.94 17.40 6.58
N ILE A 29 17.19 17.77 6.37
CA ILE A 29 17.63 18.52 5.17
C ILE A 29 17.52 17.75 3.88
N HIS A 30 17.48 16.42 3.93
CA HIS A 30 17.35 15.55 2.77
C HIS A 30 15.91 15.39 2.27
N MET A 31 14.94 15.92 3.01
CA MET A 31 13.54 15.92 2.57
C MET A 31 13.30 17.00 1.52
N PHE A 32 12.52 16.65 0.48
CA PHE A 32 11.98 17.63 -0.44
C PHE A 32 10.98 18.55 0.28
N GLU A 33 10.79 19.77 -0.21
CA GLU A 33 9.91 20.76 0.41
C GLU A 33 8.45 20.25 0.55
N TRP A 34 7.95 19.57 -0.46
CA TRP A 34 6.63 18.97 -0.40
C TRP A 34 6.51 17.86 0.65
N GLN A 35 7.56 17.05 0.86
CA GLN A 35 7.60 16.03 1.90
C GLN A 35 7.60 16.67 3.30
N LYS A 36 8.35 17.76 3.48
CA LYS A 36 8.34 18.52 4.74
C LYS A 36 6.94 19.06 5.03
N ASP A 37 6.26 19.62 4.01
CA ASP A 37 4.94 20.18 4.20
C ASP A 37 3.89 19.13 4.56
N ILE A 38 3.92 17.95 3.91
CA ILE A 38 3.04 16.83 4.25
C ILE A 38 3.34 16.31 5.66
N THR A 39 4.61 16.12 6.00
CA THR A 39 4.99 15.59 7.33
C THR A 39 4.63 16.57 8.44
N ARG A 40 4.81 17.88 8.23
CA ARG A 40 4.32 18.92 9.16
C ARG A 40 2.82 18.85 9.33
N TRP A 41 2.09 18.70 8.24
CA TRP A 41 0.65 18.52 8.29
C TRP A 41 0.26 17.27 9.10
N ALA A 42 0.93 16.14 8.89
CA ALA A 42 0.69 14.92 9.65
C ALA A 42 1.01 15.07 11.14
N LEU A 43 2.12 15.76 11.49
CA LEU A 43 2.49 16.08 12.86
C LEU A 43 1.45 16.99 13.54
N ARG A 44 0.95 18.00 12.82
CA ARG A 44 -0.12 18.89 13.31
C ARG A 44 -1.43 18.14 13.56
N LYS A 45 -1.76 17.16 12.72
CA LYS A 45 -2.93 16.28 12.95
C LYS A 45 -2.69 15.31 14.11
N GLY A 46 -1.47 14.80 14.28
CA GLY A 46 -1.10 13.76 15.24
C GLY A 46 -1.60 12.36 14.87
N ARG A 47 -2.71 12.29 14.14
CA ARG A 47 -3.30 11.05 13.59
C ARG A 47 -3.64 11.29 12.13
N ALA A 48 -2.88 10.66 11.23
CA ALA A 48 -2.96 10.95 9.81
C ALA A 48 -2.67 9.70 8.95
N ALA A 49 -3.07 9.77 7.68
CA ALA A 49 -2.71 8.79 6.68
C ALA A 49 -1.97 9.45 5.51
N LEU A 50 -0.93 8.77 5.01
CA LEU A 50 -0.18 9.11 3.81
C LEU A 50 -0.44 8.06 2.74
N PHE A 51 -1.39 8.32 1.87
CA PHE A 51 -1.76 7.47 0.74
C PHE A 51 -1.03 7.95 -0.51
N GLU A 52 0.25 7.74 -0.49
CA GLU A 52 1.18 8.22 -1.51
C GLU A 52 1.62 7.09 -2.43
N GLU A 53 1.86 7.43 -3.71
CA GLU A 53 2.39 6.49 -4.68
C GLU A 53 3.75 5.91 -4.25
N CYS A 54 4.07 4.72 -4.76
CA CYS A 54 5.39 4.13 -4.59
C CYS A 54 6.46 5.04 -5.21
N GLY A 55 7.56 5.26 -4.48
CA GLY A 55 8.64 6.14 -4.93
C GLY A 55 8.55 7.58 -4.43
N ASN A 56 7.45 8.01 -3.81
CA ASN A 56 7.32 9.35 -3.22
C ASN A 56 8.13 9.55 -1.93
N GLY A 57 8.86 8.54 -1.47
CA GLY A 57 9.74 8.66 -0.30
C GLY A 57 8.97 8.68 1.02
N LYS A 58 7.93 7.85 1.14
CA LYS A 58 7.19 7.66 2.42
C LYS A 58 8.11 7.35 3.59
N THR A 59 9.19 6.57 3.36
CA THR A 59 10.10 6.14 4.43
C THR A 59 10.74 7.32 5.16
N ILE A 60 11.26 8.34 4.45
CA ILE A 60 11.84 9.51 5.13
C ILE A 60 10.79 10.33 5.87
N GLN A 61 9.54 10.39 5.37
CA GLN A 61 8.43 11.05 6.05
C GLN A 61 8.02 10.29 7.33
N GLN A 62 7.99 8.95 7.27
CA GLN A 62 7.74 8.09 8.43
C GLN A 62 8.81 8.27 9.51
N LEU A 63 10.09 8.27 9.11
CA LEU A 63 11.23 8.47 10.01
C LEU A 63 11.18 9.85 10.64
N GLU A 64 10.93 10.90 9.86
CA GLU A 64 10.80 12.27 10.38
C GLU A 64 9.63 12.40 11.36
N PHE A 65 8.45 11.86 11.00
CA PHE A 65 7.30 11.86 11.91
C PHE A 65 7.63 11.15 13.22
N ALA A 66 8.24 9.96 13.16
CA ALA A 66 8.59 9.18 14.34
C ALA A 66 9.64 9.89 15.21
N ASP A 67 10.66 10.51 14.61
CA ASP A 67 11.72 11.24 15.30
C ASP A 67 11.18 12.47 16.02
N GLN A 68 10.34 13.28 15.35
CA GLN A 68 9.73 14.47 15.94
C GLN A 68 8.79 14.12 17.10
N VAL A 69 7.98 13.05 16.95
CA VAL A 69 7.12 12.57 18.05
C VAL A 69 7.96 12.06 19.22
N ALA A 70 9.00 11.25 18.96
CA ALA A 70 9.86 10.73 20.01
C ALA A 70 10.58 11.86 20.78
N LYS A 71 11.09 12.87 20.08
CA LYS A 71 11.72 14.05 20.68
C LYS A 71 10.73 14.87 21.51
N ARG A 72 9.52 15.06 21.01
CA ARG A 72 8.47 15.84 21.70
C ARG A 72 8.02 15.17 22.99
N GLU A 73 7.76 13.88 22.94
CA GLU A 73 7.16 13.13 24.05
C GLU A 73 8.18 12.55 25.02
N GLY A 74 9.46 12.47 24.62
CA GLY A 74 10.51 11.78 25.40
C GLY A 74 10.27 10.27 25.55
N ARG A 75 9.49 9.67 24.67
CA ARG A 75 9.07 8.26 24.66
C ARG A 75 9.33 7.62 23.32
N PRO A 76 9.55 6.28 23.25
CA PRO A 76 9.80 5.60 21.99
C PRO A 76 8.61 5.65 21.03
N VAL A 77 8.90 5.59 19.73
CA VAL A 77 7.93 5.45 18.65
C VAL A 77 8.23 4.14 17.91
N LEU A 78 7.18 3.42 17.51
CA LEU A 78 7.28 2.14 16.81
C LEU A 78 6.89 2.30 15.34
N ILE A 79 7.80 1.95 14.44
CA ILE A 79 7.51 1.76 13.01
C ILE A 79 7.28 0.27 12.78
N VAL A 80 6.09 -0.08 12.31
CA VAL A 80 5.72 -1.46 11.98
C VAL A 80 5.70 -1.61 10.48
N ALA A 81 6.54 -2.48 9.95
CA ALA A 81 6.73 -2.69 8.52
C ALA A 81 6.61 -4.17 8.14
N PRO A 82 6.38 -4.53 6.87
CA PRO A 82 6.55 -5.89 6.40
C PRO A 82 7.96 -6.43 6.72
N LEU A 83 8.08 -7.74 6.94
CA LEU A 83 9.33 -8.39 7.39
C LEU A 83 10.55 -7.98 6.55
N THR A 84 10.40 -7.94 5.24
CA THR A 84 11.49 -7.61 4.30
C THR A 84 11.85 -6.14 4.24
N VAL A 85 11.01 -5.26 4.81
CA VAL A 85 11.18 -3.80 4.73
C VAL A 85 11.95 -3.24 5.92
N GLY A 86 11.89 -3.90 7.09
CA GLY A 86 12.48 -3.38 8.32
C GLY A 86 13.97 -3.06 8.21
N ALA A 87 14.76 -3.96 7.62
CA ALA A 87 16.20 -3.75 7.41
C ALA A 87 16.48 -2.60 6.44
N GLN A 88 15.65 -2.43 5.41
CA GLN A 88 15.77 -1.28 4.50
C GLN A 88 15.42 0.03 5.21
N THR A 89 14.36 0.07 6.00
CA THR A 89 13.99 1.25 6.79
C THR A 89 15.12 1.66 7.73
N LEU A 90 15.81 0.69 8.35
CA LEU A 90 16.99 0.96 9.17
C LEU A 90 18.15 1.55 8.36
N ARG A 91 18.45 0.99 7.17
CA ARG A 91 19.49 1.55 6.28
C ARG A 91 19.16 2.97 5.83
N GLU A 92 17.91 3.24 5.49
CA GLU A 92 17.47 4.59 5.16
C GLU A 92 17.54 5.54 6.36
N ALA A 93 17.18 5.07 7.56
CA ALA A 93 17.36 5.84 8.78
C ALA A 93 18.83 6.25 8.96
N GLN A 94 19.77 5.32 8.85
CA GLN A 94 21.21 5.59 8.94
C GLN A 94 21.67 6.57 7.84
N LYS A 95 21.24 6.38 6.60
CA LYS A 95 21.56 7.24 5.46
C LYS A 95 21.13 8.69 5.70
N PHE A 96 19.98 8.90 6.31
CA PHE A 96 19.42 10.23 6.59
C PHE A 96 19.76 10.77 7.98
N GLY A 97 20.60 10.06 8.74
CA GLY A 97 21.09 10.52 10.04
C GLY A 97 20.11 10.35 11.20
N TYR A 98 19.09 9.50 11.06
CA TYR A 98 18.22 9.13 12.17
C TYR A 98 18.81 8.00 13.02
N SER A 99 18.60 8.07 14.34
CA SER A 99 18.89 6.96 15.25
C SER A 99 17.69 6.04 15.33
N ALA A 100 17.82 4.82 14.85
CA ALA A 100 16.77 3.82 14.86
C ALA A 100 17.34 2.43 15.20
N ALA A 101 16.51 1.55 15.78
CA ALA A 101 16.86 0.20 16.14
C ALA A 101 15.80 -0.81 15.66
N ILE A 102 16.23 -2.00 15.22
CA ILE A 102 15.30 -3.10 14.98
C ILE A 102 15.05 -3.81 16.30
N CYS A 103 13.75 -4.00 16.64
CA CYS A 103 13.30 -4.64 17.85
C CYS A 103 12.43 -5.86 17.53
N ARG A 104 12.62 -6.95 18.25
CA ARG A 104 11.82 -8.17 18.13
C ARG A 104 10.89 -8.39 19.34
N THR A 105 11.25 -7.80 20.45
CA THR A 105 10.50 -7.89 21.71
C THR A 105 10.49 -6.56 22.45
N GLN A 106 9.65 -6.43 23.48
CA GLN A 106 9.60 -5.25 24.33
C GLN A 106 10.96 -4.93 25.01
N ALA A 107 11.77 -5.96 25.29
CA ALA A 107 13.08 -5.78 25.93
C ALA A 107 14.12 -5.10 25.03
N ASP A 108 13.92 -5.15 23.72
CA ASP A 108 14.84 -4.55 22.72
C ASP A 108 14.54 -3.06 22.48
N VAL A 109 13.43 -2.54 23.03
CA VAL A 109 12.98 -1.16 22.77
C VAL A 109 13.97 -0.15 23.37
N THR A 110 14.41 0.76 22.51
CA THR A 110 15.32 1.84 22.85
C THR A 110 14.61 3.20 22.78
N PRO A 111 15.14 4.28 23.41
CA PRO A 111 14.64 5.62 23.18
C PRO A 111 14.73 6.01 21.70
N GLY A 112 13.72 6.75 21.20
CA GLY A 112 13.66 7.18 19.81
C GLY A 112 12.89 6.22 18.90
N ILE A 113 13.40 5.97 17.69
CA ILE A 113 12.72 5.19 16.66
C ILE A 113 13.04 3.71 16.82
N ASN A 114 11.98 2.88 16.90
CA ASN A 114 12.08 1.44 16.94
C ASN A 114 11.36 0.86 15.73
N ILE A 115 11.95 -0.14 15.08
CA ILE A 115 11.42 -0.77 13.87
C ILE A 115 11.14 -2.23 14.17
N THR A 116 9.93 -2.71 13.84
CA THR A 116 9.56 -4.12 13.98
C THR A 116 8.72 -4.56 12.77
N ASN A 117 8.38 -5.84 12.71
CA ASN A 117 7.46 -6.35 11.71
C ASN A 117 6.11 -6.75 12.33
N TYR A 118 5.11 -6.92 11.47
CA TYR A 118 3.75 -7.21 11.88
C TYR A 118 3.63 -8.51 12.68
N GLU A 119 4.43 -9.52 12.36
CA GLU A 119 4.41 -10.83 13.03
C GLU A 119 4.93 -10.77 14.46
N MET A 120 5.77 -9.78 14.78
CA MET A 120 6.35 -9.60 16.11
C MET A 120 5.47 -8.78 17.06
N LEU A 121 4.41 -8.14 16.59
CA LEU A 121 3.57 -7.24 17.39
C LEU A 121 3.08 -7.85 18.71
N GLN A 122 2.81 -9.15 18.76
CA GLN A 122 2.38 -9.86 19.97
C GLN A 122 3.39 -9.77 21.13
N HIS A 123 4.64 -9.38 20.89
CA HIS A 123 5.71 -9.27 21.89
C HIS A 123 5.89 -7.86 22.46
N PHE A 124 4.98 -6.94 22.12
CA PHE A 124 5.04 -5.54 22.55
C PHE A 124 3.79 -5.11 23.33
N ASP A 125 3.97 -4.14 24.24
CA ASP A 125 2.87 -3.38 24.84
C ASP A 125 2.72 -2.02 24.12
N GLY A 126 1.62 -1.83 23.38
CA GLY A 126 1.34 -0.62 22.62
C GLY A 126 1.32 0.66 23.47
N ARG A 127 0.98 0.55 24.77
CA ARG A 127 0.94 1.70 25.70
C ARG A 127 2.32 2.25 26.04
N SER A 128 3.39 1.49 25.81
CA SER A 128 4.77 1.95 26.05
C SER A 128 5.22 2.97 25.00
N PHE A 129 4.57 3.06 23.85
CA PHE A 129 4.94 3.94 22.75
C PHE A 129 4.15 5.24 22.75
N ALA A 130 4.84 6.36 22.45
CA ALA A 130 4.20 7.64 22.20
C ALA A 130 3.47 7.65 20.84
N GLY A 131 4.02 6.97 19.85
CA GLY A 131 3.47 6.91 18.51
C GLY A 131 3.68 5.57 17.83
N VAL A 132 2.85 5.30 16.83
CA VAL A 132 2.98 4.15 15.95
C VAL A 132 2.84 4.57 14.50
N VAL A 133 3.70 4.05 13.64
CA VAL A 133 3.66 4.23 12.19
C VAL A 133 3.46 2.86 11.55
N LEU A 134 2.45 2.71 10.69
CA LEU A 134 2.26 1.51 9.90
C LEU A 134 2.77 1.76 8.48
N ASP A 135 3.83 1.07 8.11
CA ASP A 135 4.29 1.00 6.72
C ASP A 135 3.57 -0.15 6.00
N GLU A 136 3.10 0.10 4.79
CA GLU A 136 2.19 -0.77 4.03
C GLU A 136 0.92 -1.12 4.83
N SER A 137 0.23 -0.10 5.32
CA SER A 137 -1.00 -0.21 6.11
C SER A 137 -2.18 -0.87 5.36
N SER A 138 -2.02 -1.22 4.09
CA SER A 138 -2.94 -2.08 3.34
C SER A 138 -3.19 -3.44 4.01
N ILE A 139 -2.33 -3.85 4.95
CA ILE A 139 -2.56 -5.02 5.80
C ILE A 139 -3.88 -4.93 6.59
N LEU A 140 -4.38 -3.73 6.85
CA LEU A 140 -5.65 -3.50 7.53
C LEU A 140 -6.89 -3.81 6.66
N LYS A 141 -6.75 -4.03 5.35
CA LYS A 141 -7.86 -4.20 4.40
C LYS A 141 -8.84 -5.30 4.78
N ASN A 142 -8.35 -6.39 5.37
CA ASN A 142 -9.20 -7.49 5.78
C ASN A 142 -9.90 -7.19 7.12
N TYR A 143 -11.18 -6.81 7.07
CA TYR A 143 -11.98 -6.46 8.25
C TYR A 143 -12.05 -7.57 9.31
N THR A 144 -12.11 -8.84 8.91
CA THR A 144 -12.16 -9.98 9.83
C THR A 144 -10.77 -10.51 10.21
N GLY A 145 -9.71 -9.88 9.70
CA GLY A 145 -8.34 -10.32 9.89
C GLY A 145 -7.88 -10.20 11.34
N LYS A 146 -7.29 -11.25 11.89
CA LYS A 146 -6.72 -11.26 13.25
C LYS A 146 -5.70 -10.14 13.44
N MET A 147 -4.85 -9.91 12.43
CA MET A 147 -3.81 -8.88 12.46
C MET A 147 -4.41 -7.47 12.57
N ARG A 148 -5.44 -7.17 11.77
CA ARG A 148 -6.14 -5.88 11.84
C ARG A 148 -6.70 -5.62 13.25
N ASN A 149 -7.40 -6.59 13.82
CA ASN A 149 -8.01 -6.44 15.14
C ASN A 149 -6.94 -6.29 16.24
N GLN A 150 -5.84 -7.03 16.13
CA GLN A 150 -4.70 -6.93 17.04
C GLN A 150 -4.08 -5.52 17.00
N ILE A 151 -3.84 -4.97 15.80
CA ILE A 151 -3.24 -3.64 15.63
C ILE A 151 -4.14 -2.57 16.24
N ILE A 152 -5.44 -2.59 15.93
CA ILE A 152 -6.39 -1.58 16.42
C ILE A 152 -6.49 -1.62 17.95
N GLU A 153 -6.63 -2.80 18.54
CA GLU A 153 -6.74 -2.94 19.99
C GLU A 153 -5.45 -2.57 20.71
N MET A 154 -4.29 -2.99 20.17
CA MET A 154 -2.98 -2.70 20.76
C MET A 154 -2.69 -1.18 20.83
N PHE A 155 -3.03 -0.44 19.79
CA PHE A 155 -2.68 0.97 19.67
C PHE A 155 -3.86 1.92 19.89
N LYS A 156 -4.99 1.45 20.42
CA LYS A 156 -6.17 2.29 20.65
C LYS A 156 -5.93 3.51 21.52
N ASP A 157 -4.99 3.38 22.47
CA ASP A 157 -4.62 4.44 23.41
C ASP A 157 -3.35 5.21 23.01
N THR A 158 -2.66 4.80 21.93
CA THR A 158 -1.47 5.49 21.42
C THR A 158 -1.86 6.83 20.81
N PRO A 159 -1.29 7.95 21.29
CA PRO A 159 -1.74 9.28 20.87
C PRO A 159 -1.43 9.59 19.40
N TYR A 160 -0.19 9.31 18.94
CA TYR A 160 0.25 9.62 17.58
C TYR A 160 0.20 8.37 16.71
N ARG A 161 -0.50 8.47 15.58
CA ARG A 161 -0.69 7.34 14.66
C ARG A 161 -0.53 7.79 13.22
N LEU A 162 0.34 7.12 12.49
CA LEU A 162 0.53 7.37 11.06
C LEU A 162 0.30 6.09 10.27
N SER A 163 -0.54 6.18 9.25
CA SER A 163 -0.87 5.08 8.34
C SER A 163 -0.30 5.39 6.96
N CYS A 164 0.54 4.52 6.42
CA CYS A 164 1.22 4.76 5.13
C CYS A 164 1.01 3.59 4.17
N THR A 165 0.50 3.86 2.97
CA THR A 165 0.39 2.88 1.88
C THR A 165 0.18 3.56 0.53
N ALA A 166 0.52 2.87 -0.55
CA ALA A 166 0.16 3.29 -1.91
C ALA A 166 -1.23 2.77 -2.34
N THR A 167 -1.76 1.77 -1.63
CA THR A 167 -3.03 1.09 -1.96
C THR A 167 -3.95 1.06 -0.74
N PRO A 168 -4.55 2.22 -0.35
CA PRO A 168 -5.34 2.32 0.87
C PRO A 168 -6.65 1.53 0.83
N SER A 169 -7.21 1.36 -0.36
CA SER A 169 -8.48 0.67 -0.59
C SER A 169 -8.43 -0.07 -1.94
N PRO A 170 -7.69 -1.19 -2.03
CA PRO A 170 -7.43 -1.85 -3.30
C PRO A 170 -8.65 -2.48 -3.96
N ASN A 171 -9.74 -2.70 -3.23
CA ASN A 171 -10.95 -3.33 -3.76
C ASN A 171 -12.19 -2.43 -3.67
N ASP A 172 -12.34 -1.66 -2.61
CA ASP A 172 -13.54 -0.86 -2.34
C ASP A 172 -13.24 0.28 -1.35
N TYR A 173 -13.88 1.44 -1.53
CA TYR A 173 -13.76 2.59 -0.61
C TYR A 173 -14.12 2.28 0.85
N MET A 174 -14.97 1.28 1.11
CA MET A 174 -15.29 0.87 2.48
C MET A 174 -14.08 0.35 3.27
N GLU A 175 -13.01 -0.05 2.58
CA GLU A 175 -11.76 -0.49 3.23
C GLU A 175 -11.07 0.67 3.96
N LEU A 176 -11.33 1.93 3.55
CA LEU A 176 -10.87 3.13 4.26
C LEU A 176 -11.37 3.17 5.72
N GLY A 177 -12.51 2.53 6.00
CA GLY A 177 -13.03 2.40 7.36
C GLY A 177 -12.08 1.72 8.32
N ASN A 178 -11.25 0.81 7.85
CA ASN A 178 -10.24 0.14 8.68
C ASN A 178 -9.07 1.08 9.02
N GLN A 179 -8.69 1.95 8.08
CA GLN A 179 -7.68 2.99 8.29
C GLN A 179 -8.16 4.02 9.31
N VAL A 180 -9.40 4.46 9.15
CA VAL A 180 -10.07 5.43 10.04
C VAL A 180 -10.16 4.90 11.47
N GLU A 181 -10.52 3.62 11.63
CA GLU A 181 -10.65 2.97 12.93
C GLU A 181 -9.28 2.79 13.62
N PHE A 182 -8.24 2.42 12.86
CA PHE A 182 -6.87 2.41 13.37
C PHE A 182 -6.43 3.81 13.83
N LEU A 183 -6.73 4.84 13.07
CA LEU A 183 -6.42 6.22 13.45
C LEU A 183 -7.26 6.73 14.63
N GLY A 184 -8.34 6.02 14.99
CA GLY A 184 -9.25 6.40 16.07
C GLY A 184 -10.03 7.68 15.78
N ILE A 185 -10.36 7.91 14.51
CA ILE A 185 -11.12 9.07 14.03
C ILE A 185 -12.61 8.77 14.12
N MET A 186 -13.00 7.58 13.66
CA MET A 186 -14.38 7.12 13.61
C MET A 186 -14.37 5.58 13.52
N SER A 187 -15.38 4.90 14.03
CA SER A 187 -15.52 3.47 13.79
C SER A 187 -15.89 3.20 12.32
N ARG A 188 -15.49 2.03 11.81
CA ARG A 188 -15.88 1.61 10.46
C ARG A 188 -17.40 1.59 10.28
N THR A 189 -18.13 1.13 11.29
CA THR A 189 -19.61 1.07 11.28
C THR A 189 -20.22 2.46 11.14
N GLU A 190 -19.73 3.45 11.88
CA GLU A 190 -20.19 4.84 11.78
C GLU A 190 -19.89 5.44 10.40
N MET A 191 -18.70 5.18 9.83
CA MET A 191 -18.37 5.64 8.48
C MET A 191 -19.34 5.05 7.44
N LEU A 192 -19.61 3.74 7.51
CA LEU A 192 -20.52 3.08 6.60
C LEU A 192 -21.95 3.64 6.75
N ALA A 193 -22.45 3.79 7.97
CA ALA A 193 -23.79 4.35 8.22
C ALA A 193 -23.92 5.79 7.71
N THR A 194 -22.86 6.58 7.84
CA THR A 194 -22.86 7.99 7.44
C THR A 194 -22.81 8.17 5.93
N TYR A 195 -21.88 7.51 5.25
CA TYR A 195 -21.55 7.82 3.86
C TYR A 195 -22.00 6.75 2.86
N PHE A 196 -22.32 5.52 3.29
CA PHE A 196 -22.60 4.40 2.40
C PHE A 196 -24.02 3.90 2.55
N ILE A 197 -24.51 3.21 1.53
CA ILE A 197 -25.77 2.44 1.54
C ILE A 197 -25.51 1.04 1.02
N HIS A 198 -26.33 0.09 1.44
CA HIS A 198 -26.32 -1.25 0.83
C HIS A 198 -26.76 -1.17 -0.63
N ASP A 199 -26.16 -2.00 -1.48
CA ASP A 199 -26.68 -2.17 -2.82
C ASP A 199 -28.03 -2.88 -2.73
N GLY A 200 -29.03 -2.34 -3.44
CA GLY A 200 -30.40 -2.88 -3.40
C GLY A 200 -30.53 -4.32 -3.91
N SER A 201 -29.56 -4.81 -4.69
CA SER A 201 -29.53 -6.17 -5.22
C SER A 201 -28.71 -7.15 -4.37
N ASP A 202 -27.78 -6.66 -3.54
CA ASP A 202 -26.88 -7.47 -2.74
C ASP A 202 -26.51 -6.72 -1.43
N THR A 203 -27.12 -7.15 -0.33
CA THR A 203 -26.92 -6.54 0.99
C THR A 203 -25.50 -6.71 1.54
N SER A 204 -24.66 -7.54 0.91
CA SER A 204 -23.25 -7.66 1.28
C SER A 204 -22.39 -6.56 0.66
N LYS A 205 -22.88 -5.89 -0.39
CA LYS A 205 -22.18 -4.82 -1.09
C LYS A 205 -22.63 -3.44 -0.60
N TRP A 206 -21.65 -2.60 -0.36
CA TRP A 206 -21.84 -1.22 0.03
C TRP A 206 -21.40 -0.29 -1.10
N ARG A 207 -22.15 0.75 -1.36
CA ARG A 207 -21.75 1.81 -2.29
C ARG A 207 -21.85 3.17 -1.62
N LEU A 208 -21.01 4.09 -2.02
CA LEU A 208 -21.04 5.47 -1.57
C LEU A 208 -22.38 6.11 -1.99
N LYS A 209 -23.01 6.86 -1.09
CA LYS A 209 -24.22 7.64 -1.40
C LYS A 209 -23.83 8.77 -2.35
N GLY A 210 -24.49 8.88 -3.53
CA GLY A 210 -24.11 9.89 -4.52
C GLY A 210 -24.15 11.32 -3.99
N HIS A 211 -25.16 11.66 -3.15
CA HIS A 211 -25.27 12.98 -2.52
C HIS A 211 -24.27 13.22 -1.37
N ALA A 212 -23.58 12.18 -0.91
CA ALA A 212 -22.58 12.26 0.16
C ALA A 212 -21.13 12.22 -0.36
N GLU A 213 -20.93 12.06 -1.68
CA GLU A 213 -19.60 11.85 -2.25
C GLU A 213 -18.64 13.00 -1.97
N ASP A 214 -19.04 14.23 -2.27
CA ASP A 214 -18.22 15.42 -2.00
C ASP A 214 -17.88 15.55 -0.51
N ARG A 215 -18.88 15.32 0.36
CA ARG A 215 -18.72 15.37 1.82
C ARG A 215 -17.79 14.27 2.34
N PHE A 216 -17.88 13.08 1.76
CA PHE A 216 -16.98 11.98 2.10
C PHE A 216 -15.53 12.33 1.78
N TRP A 217 -15.25 12.86 0.58
CA TRP A 217 -13.89 13.24 0.20
C TRP A 217 -13.39 14.47 0.95
N GLU A 218 -14.26 15.42 1.24
CA GLU A 218 -13.94 16.52 2.13
C GLU A 218 -13.53 16.01 3.51
N TRP A 219 -14.27 15.07 4.07
CA TRP A 219 -13.94 14.44 5.33
C TRP A 219 -12.63 13.62 5.25
N VAL A 220 -12.41 12.82 4.20
CA VAL A 220 -11.15 12.09 3.99
C VAL A 220 -9.96 13.04 4.00
N SER A 221 -10.06 14.20 3.35
CA SER A 221 -8.98 15.20 3.31
C SER A 221 -8.64 15.81 4.67
N THR A 222 -9.45 15.59 5.70
CA THR A 222 -9.15 16.09 7.06
C THR A 222 -8.11 15.25 7.77
N TRP A 223 -7.92 13.98 7.37
CA TRP A 223 -7.06 13.02 8.03
C TRP A 223 -6.13 12.26 7.07
N ALA A 224 -6.34 12.30 5.76
CA ALA A 224 -5.52 11.61 4.77
C ALA A 224 -5.00 12.57 3.70
N VAL A 225 -3.73 12.41 3.33
CA VAL A 225 -3.15 12.95 2.10
C VAL A 225 -3.18 11.86 1.05
N VAL A 226 -3.74 12.16 -0.12
CA VAL A 226 -3.75 11.25 -1.28
C VAL A 226 -2.93 11.89 -2.38
N LEU A 227 -1.86 11.23 -2.81
CA LEU A 227 -0.86 11.81 -3.71
C LEU A 227 -0.34 10.79 -4.71
N THR A 228 -0.40 11.11 -5.99
CA THR A 228 0.28 10.34 -7.04
C THR A 228 1.68 10.87 -7.29
N CYS A 229 1.78 12.20 -7.39
CA CYS A 229 3.05 12.89 -7.62
C CYS A 229 3.01 14.28 -6.94
N PRO A 230 4.15 14.94 -6.72
CA PRO A 230 4.20 16.25 -6.09
C PRO A 230 3.33 17.32 -6.75
N GLY A 231 3.12 17.21 -8.08
CA GLY A 231 2.28 18.12 -8.86
C GLY A 231 0.80 18.14 -8.42
N ASP A 232 0.31 17.08 -7.80
CA ASP A 232 -1.04 17.06 -7.23
C ASP A 232 -1.23 18.13 -6.15
N LEU A 233 -0.14 18.49 -5.45
CA LEU A 233 -0.10 19.56 -4.47
C LEU A 233 0.47 20.88 -5.00
N GLY A 234 0.77 20.95 -6.31
CA GLY A 234 1.30 22.14 -6.98
C GLY A 234 2.81 22.35 -6.80
N TYR A 235 3.56 21.28 -6.54
CA TYR A 235 5.02 21.28 -6.56
C TYR A 235 5.56 20.79 -7.92
N PRO A 236 6.83 21.06 -8.26
CA PRO A 236 7.45 20.51 -9.48
C PRO A 236 7.46 18.98 -9.47
N ASN A 237 7.27 18.37 -10.65
CA ASN A 237 7.28 16.91 -10.84
C ASN A 237 8.64 16.38 -11.31
N ASP A 238 9.74 17.08 -11.05
CA ASP A 238 11.07 16.70 -11.50
C ASP A 238 11.45 15.32 -10.97
N GLY A 239 11.73 14.39 -11.89
CA GLY A 239 12.04 12.99 -11.57
C GLY A 239 10.85 12.08 -11.22
N TYR A 240 9.63 12.62 -11.16
CA TYR A 240 8.40 11.84 -10.91
C TYR A 240 7.63 11.50 -12.20
N ILE A 241 8.00 12.09 -13.33
CA ILE A 241 7.50 11.67 -14.64
C ILE A 241 8.32 10.45 -15.07
N LEU A 242 7.70 9.28 -14.95
CA LEU A 242 8.36 8.02 -15.24
C LEU A 242 8.40 7.74 -16.75
N PRO A 243 9.40 7.01 -17.24
CA PRO A 243 9.44 6.51 -18.61
C PRO A 243 8.22 5.61 -18.91
N PRO A 244 7.96 5.26 -20.19
CA PRO A 244 6.87 4.35 -20.53
C PRO A 244 6.95 3.02 -19.80
N LEU A 245 5.77 2.47 -19.45
CA LEU A 245 5.59 1.10 -18.97
C LEU A 245 4.99 0.30 -20.13
N ASN A 246 5.76 -0.67 -20.63
CA ASN A 246 5.37 -1.53 -21.74
C ASN A 246 4.94 -2.89 -21.18
N MET A 247 3.71 -3.31 -21.45
CA MET A 247 3.20 -4.60 -21.02
C MET A 247 2.95 -5.50 -22.24
N THR A 248 3.62 -6.65 -22.28
CA THR A 248 3.51 -7.62 -23.38
C THR A 248 3.05 -8.96 -22.83
N GLU A 249 2.01 -9.52 -23.41
CA GLU A 249 1.53 -10.85 -23.07
C GLU A 249 2.05 -11.91 -24.06
N HIS A 250 2.43 -13.07 -23.52
CA HIS A 250 2.85 -14.25 -24.25
C HIS A 250 1.97 -15.42 -23.82
N ILE A 251 1.17 -15.93 -24.74
CA ILE A 251 0.28 -17.06 -24.50
C ILE A 251 0.95 -18.32 -25.02
N VAL A 252 1.23 -19.28 -24.14
CA VAL A 252 1.78 -20.56 -24.53
C VAL A 252 0.66 -21.57 -24.83
N GLU A 253 0.91 -22.40 -25.85
CA GLU A 253 0.07 -23.56 -26.15
C GLU A 253 0.62 -24.75 -25.36
N VAL A 254 -0.29 -25.52 -24.74
CA VAL A 254 0.08 -26.74 -24.01
C VAL A 254 -0.07 -27.93 -24.96
N GLU A 255 1.03 -28.68 -25.16
CA GLU A 255 0.96 -29.90 -25.95
C GLU A 255 0.00 -30.94 -25.34
N SER A 256 -0.86 -31.49 -26.18
CA SER A 256 -2.04 -32.28 -25.86
C SER A 256 -1.76 -33.51 -24.98
N GLY A 257 -2.39 -33.60 -23.87
CA GLY A 257 -2.51 -34.75 -22.98
C GLY A 257 -3.49 -34.51 -21.84
N ASP A 258 -3.80 -33.28 -21.55
CA ASP A 258 -4.62 -32.90 -20.40
C ASP A 258 -6.06 -32.51 -20.76
N LYS A 259 -6.93 -32.64 -19.76
CA LYS A 259 -8.38 -32.39 -19.76
C LYS A 259 -8.80 -31.06 -20.37
N TYR A 260 -7.88 -30.09 -20.40
CA TYR A 260 -8.09 -28.72 -20.88
C TYR A 260 -7.74 -28.53 -22.38
N SER A 261 -7.06 -29.47 -23.01
CA SER A 261 -6.64 -29.40 -24.42
C SER A 261 -7.58 -30.12 -25.38
N LEU A 262 -8.37 -31.11 -24.93
CA LEU A 262 -9.14 -31.99 -25.79
C LEU A 262 -10.50 -31.42 -26.27
N PHE A 263 -11.00 -30.34 -25.66
CA PHE A 263 -12.32 -29.76 -25.98
C PHE A 263 -12.26 -28.23 -25.99
N GLY A 264 -11.56 -27.63 -26.94
CA GLY A 264 -11.72 -26.20 -27.23
C GLY A 264 -11.69 -25.28 -26.04
N GLY A 265 -10.66 -25.40 -25.17
CA GLY A 265 -10.32 -24.42 -24.17
C GLY A 265 -11.44 -24.12 -23.17
N GLU A 266 -11.73 -25.01 -22.23
CA GLU A 266 -12.47 -24.59 -21.03
C GLU A 266 -11.59 -23.68 -20.22
N ILE A 267 -11.98 -22.40 -20.13
CA ILE A 267 -11.32 -21.39 -19.29
C ILE A 267 -11.57 -21.76 -17.83
N ALA A 268 -10.49 -21.83 -17.05
CA ALA A 268 -10.55 -22.10 -15.62
C ALA A 268 -11.35 -21.03 -14.87
N LYS A 269 -12.46 -21.42 -14.23
CA LYS A 269 -13.40 -20.51 -13.56
C LYS A 269 -13.11 -20.37 -12.07
N THR A 270 -12.56 -21.41 -11.45
CA THR A 270 -12.27 -21.44 -10.01
C THR A 270 -10.78 -21.28 -9.73
N LEU A 271 -10.42 -20.83 -8.52
CA LEU A 271 -9.03 -20.71 -8.09
C LEU A 271 -8.27 -22.05 -8.14
N THR A 272 -8.97 -23.17 -7.90
CA THR A 272 -8.38 -24.52 -7.98
C THR A 272 -8.08 -24.89 -9.41
N GLU A 273 -9.04 -24.71 -10.33
CA GLU A 273 -8.87 -24.97 -11.76
C GLU A 273 -7.73 -24.12 -12.35
N ARG A 274 -7.61 -22.86 -11.97
CA ARG A 274 -6.51 -22.00 -12.39
C ARG A 274 -5.16 -22.49 -11.91
N ARG A 275 -5.08 -22.99 -10.67
CA ARG A 275 -3.85 -23.63 -10.16
C ARG A 275 -3.48 -24.88 -10.94
N ASP A 276 -4.46 -25.68 -11.29
CA ASP A 276 -4.23 -26.91 -12.07
C ASP A 276 -3.82 -26.57 -13.50
N ALA A 277 -4.42 -25.58 -14.15
CA ALA A 277 -4.00 -25.05 -15.45
C ALA A 277 -2.55 -24.54 -15.42
N ARG A 278 -2.15 -23.80 -14.36
CA ARG A 278 -0.76 -23.35 -14.19
C ARG A 278 0.23 -24.50 -14.00
N ARG A 279 -0.17 -25.57 -13.32
CA ARG A 279 0.70 -26.77 -13.20
C ARG A 279 0.84 -27.51 -14.51
N ALA A 280 -0.24 -27.59 -15.28
CA ALA A 280 -0.22 -28.27 -16.58
C ALA A 280 0.63 -27.56 -17.64
N SER A 281 0.73 -26.21 -17.58
CA SER A 281 1.50 -25.36 -18.50
C SER A 281 2.87 -24.94 -17.96
N LEU A 282 3.36 -25.59 -16.90
CA LEU A 282 4.53 -25.18 -16.16
C LEU A 282 5.78 -25.07 -17.04
N ARG A 283 6.06 -26.12 -17.79
CA ARG A 283 7.27 -26.25 -18.60
C ARG A 283 7.28 -25.23 -19.73
N GLU A 284 6.20 -25.16 -20.49
CA GLU A 284 6.06 -24.29 -21.64
C GLU A 284 6.20 -22.80 -21.24
N ARG A 285 5.62 -22.42 -20.09
CA ARG A 285 5.73 -21.05 -19.59
C ARG A 285 7.17 -20.72 -19.14
N CYS A 286 7.85 -21.64 -18.46
CA CYS A 286 9.23 -21.40 -18.02
C CYS A 286 10.20 -21.39 -19.20
N GLU A 287 10.05 -22.27 -20.18
CA GLU A 287 10.86 -22.28 -21.41
C GLU A 287 10.64 -20.99 -22.22
N GLN A 288 9.40 -20.55 -22.41
CA GLN A 288 9.10 -19.27 -23.07
C GLN A 288 9.73 -18.08 -22.33
N ALA A 289 9.71 -18.09 -21.00
CA ALA A 289 10.35 -17.06 -20.22
C ALA A 289 11.88 -17.05 -20.41
N ALA A 290 12.51 -18.21 -20.42
CA ALA A 290 13.94 -18.35 -20.69
C ALA A 290 14.32 -17.87 -22.10
N GLU A 291 13.49 -18.15 -23.12
CA GLU A 291 13.69 -17.67 -24.48
C GLU A 291 13.62 -16.14 -24.58
N ILE A 292 12.66 -15.50 -23.87
CA ILE A 292 12.54 -14.03 -23.84
C ILE A 292 13.80 -13.41 -23.22
N ILE A 293 14.26 -13.96 -22.09
CA ILE A 293 15.46 -13.47 -21.40
C ILE A 293 16.72 -13.66 -22.27
N ALA A 294 16.82 -14.79 -22.96
CA ALA A 294 17.94 -15.10 -23.86
C ALA A 294 18.09 -14.13 -25.04
N GLN A 295 17.04 -13.39 -25.41
CA GLN A 295 17.11 -12.36 -26.45
C GLN A 295 17.91 -11.12 -25.98
N ASN A 296 18.01 -10.89 -24.65
CA ASN A 296 18.73 -9.77 -24.06
C ASN A 296 19.57 -10.25 -22.85
N PRO A 297 20.61 -11.07 -23.07
CA PRO A 297 21.35 -11.76 -22.01
C PRO A 297 22.20 -10.82 -21.15
N ASP A 298 22.56 -9.67 -21.67
CA ASP A 298 23.38 -8.65 -20.96
C ASP A 298 22.54 -7.72 -20.08
N GLU A 299 21.22 -7.82 -20.18
CA GLU A 299 20.31 -6.99 -19.39
C GLU A 299 19.93 -7.68 -18.07
N GLN A 300 19.60 -6.86 -17.09
CA GLN A 300 19.14 -7.35 -15.79
C GLN A 300 17.63 -7.68 -15.82
N TRP A 301 17.24 -8.85 -15.27
CA TRP A 301 15.88 -9.34 -15.26
C TRP A 301 15.42 -9.74 -13.88
N VAL A 302 14.16 -9.45 -13.56
CA VAL A 302 13.48 -10.06 -12.42
C VAL A 302 12.35 -10.98 -12.92
N CYS A 303 12.39 -12.24 -12.48
CA CYS A 303 11.39 -13.26 -12.80
C CYS A 303 10.46 -13.45 -11.60
N TRP A 304 9.21 -13.12 -11.79
CA TRP A 304 8.17 -13.29 -10.78
C TRP A 304 7.40 -14.58 -11.01
N CYS A 305 7.35 -15.44 -10.01
CA CYS A 305 6.60 -16.70 -10.03
C CYS A 305 5.59 -16.79 -8.87
N ASP A 306 4.64 -17.68 -8.98
CA ASP A 306 3.64 -17.95 -7.92
C ASP A 306 3.86 -19.32 -7.27
N LEU A 307 4.19 -20.35 -8.06
CA LEU A 307 4.44 -21.71 -7.58
C LEU A 307 5.94 -21.93 -7.30
N ASN A 308 6.26 -22.83 -6.34
CA ASN A 308 7.66 -23.23 -6.09
C ASN A 308 8.25 -23.96 -7.29
N ALA A 309 7.44 -24.81 -7.96
CA ALA A 309 7.88 -25.53 -9.14
C ALA A 309 8.23 -24.59 -10.31
N GLU A 310 7.58 -23.44 -10.45
CA GLU A 310 7.94 -22.39 -11.42
C GLU A 310 9.32 -21.82 -11.09
N SER A 311 9.55 -21.51 -9.82
CA SER A 311 10.81 -20.95 -9.34
C SER A 311 11.99 -21.90 -9.59
N GLU A 312 11.82 -23.19 -9.28
CA GLU A 312 12.83 -24.23 -9.49
C GLU A 312 13.14 -24.40 -10.97
N LEU A 313 12.11 -24.55 -11.81
CA LEU A 313 12.32 -24.78 -13.25
C LEU A 313 12.90 -23.53 -13.95
N LEU A 314 12.46 -22.32 -13.57
CA LEU A 314 13.06 -21.09 -14.11
C LEU A 314 14.56 -21.02 -13.82
N THR A 315 14.97 -21.40 -12.61
CA THR A 315 16.39 -21.41 -12.22
C THR A 315 17.20 -22.46 -12.99
N GLU A 316 16.56 -23.58 -13.35
CA GLU A 316 17.17 -24.60 -14.21
C GLU A 316 17.30 -24.13 -15.68
N CYS A 317 16.27 -23.46 -16.21
CA CYS A 317 16.23 -23.03 -17.61
C CYS A 317 17.03 -21.77 -17.91
N ILE A 318 17.25 -20.89 -16.91
CA ILE A 318 17.89 -19.59 -17.11
C ILE A 318 19.31 -19.61 -16.55
N PRO A 319 20.35 -19.56 -17.40
CA PRO A 319 21.74 -19.53 -16.94
C PRO A 319 22.04 -18.29 -16.07
N ASN A 320 22.87 -18.47 -15.05
CA ASN A 320 23.27 -17.40 -14.12
C ASN A 320 22.12 -16.72 -13.36
N SER A 321 20.99 -17.40 -13.25
CA SER A 321 19.88 -16.96 -12.39
C SER A 321 20.09 -17.43 -10.96
N GLU A 322 19.53 -16.68 -10.02
CA GLU A 322 19.51 -17.05 -8.60
C GLU A 322 18.09 -16.98 -8.06
N GLU A 323 17.68 -18.04 -7.37
CA GLU A 323 16.39 -18.15 -6.74
C GLU A 323 16.43 -17.64 -5.29
N VAL A 324 15.41 -16.86 -4.90
CA VAL A 324 15.16 -16.46 -3.51
C VAL A 324 13.83 -17.03 -3.05
N ARG A 325 13.90 -17.98 -2.09
CA ARG A 325 12.74 -18.71 -1.55
C ARG A 325 12.27 -18.15 -0.19
N GLY A 326 11.01 -18.40 0.12
CA GLY A 326 10.47 -18.11 1.46
C GLY A 326 11.18 -18.86 2.60
N SER A 327 11.65 -20.08 2.33
CA SER A 327 12.37 -20.95 3.28
C SER A 327 13.84 -20.60 3.52
N ASP A 328 14.44 -19.74 2.68
CA ASP A 328 15.86 -19.38 2.82
C ASP A 328 16.09 -18.58 4.10
N LYS A 329 17.30 -18.65 4.62
CA LYS A 329 17.69 -17.87 5.78
C LYS A 329 17.57 -16.37 5.49
N PRO A 330 17.14 -15.55 6.45
CA PRO A 330 16.96 -14.11 6.25
C PRO A 330 18.20 -13.42 5.67
N GLU A 331 19.39 -13.80 6.14
CA GLU A 331 20.67 -13.23 5.69
C GLU A 331 20.99 -13.56 4.23
N ALA A 332 20.68 -14.79 3.80
CA ALA A 332 20.89 -15.21 2.41
C ALA A 332 19.92 -14.51 1.45
N LYS A 333 18.66 -14.34 1.86
CA LYS A 333 17.68 -13.56 1.09
C LYS A 333 18.15 -12.12 0.93
N GLU A 334 18.56 -11.50 2.02
CA GLU A 334 19.01 -10.12 2.01
C GLU A 334 20.23 -9.93 1.11
N ASP A 335 21.22 -10.83 1.18
CA ASP A 335 22.41 -10.79 0.33
C ASP A 335 22.06 -10.87 -1.16
N ALA A 336 21.26 -11.85 -1.57
CA ALA A 336 20.85 -12.02 -2.96
C ALA A 336 20.10 -10.77 -3.49
N LEU A 337 19.15 -10.24 -2.71
CA LEU A 337 18.37 -9.05 -3.08
C LEU A 337 19.25 -7.80 -3.17
N ILE A 338 20.27 -7.66 -2.31
CA ILE A 338 21.25 -6.55 -2.37
C ILE A 338 22.17 -6.71 -3.58
N ARG A 339 22.67 -7.92 -3.87
CA ARG A 339 23.49 -8.18 -5.07
C ARG A 339 22.71 -7.84 -6.33
N PHE A 340 21.43 -8.21 -6.39
CA PHE A 340 20.56 -7.81 -7.50
C PHE A 340 20.39 -6.30 -7.57
N ALA A 341 20.11 -5.63 -6.45
CA ALA A 341 19.97 -4.17 -6.40
C ALA A 341 21.23 -3.40 -6.85
N ASN A 342 22.41 -4.00 -6.66
CA ASN A 342 23.69 -3.41 -7.06
C ASN A 342 24.18 -3.87 -8.47
N GLY A 343 23.38 -4.65 -9.20
CA GLY A 343 23.73 -5.11 -10.55
C GLY A 343 24.73 -6.28 -10.59
N TYR A 344 25.02 -6.91 -9.45
CA TYR A 344 25.95 -8.08 -9.40
C TYR A 344 25.26 -9.41 -9.72
N LEU A 345 23.94 -9.41 -9.82
CA LEU A 345 23.13 -10.56 -10.22
C LEU A 345 22.31 -10.18 -11.44
N SER A 346 22.45 -10.92 -12.53
CA SER A 346 21.78 -10.61 -13.79
C SER A 346 20.30 -11.01 -13.78
N VAL A 347 19.98 -12.18 -13.24
CA VAL A 347 18.60 -12.70 -13.21
C VAL A 347 18.23 -13.14 -11.81
N LEU A 348 17.21 -12.52 -11.25
CA LEU A 348 16.62 -12.87 -9.95
C LEU A 348 15.30 -13.59 -10.17
N VAL A 349 15.13 -14.78 -9.60
CA VAL A 349 13.88 -15.55 -9.60
C VAL A 349 13.29 -15.54 -8.20
N THR A 350 12.07 -14.99 -8.03
CA THR A 350 11.45 -14.90 -6.72
C THR A 350 9.93 -14.71 -6.83
N LYS A 351 9.24 -14.65 -5.69
CA LYS A 351 7.80 -14.42 -5.62
C LYS A 351 7.48 -12.99 -5.20
N PRO A 352 6.39 -12.39 -5.71
CA PRO A 352 5.92 -11.09 -5.24
C PRO A 352 5.70 -11.04 -3.73
N SER A 353 5.25 -12.13 -3.12
CA SER A 353 5.07 -12.24 -1.66
C SER A 353 6.37 -12.21 -0.86
N ILE A 354 7.52 -12.51 -1.49
CA ILE A 354 8.84 -12.54 -0.83
C ILE A 354 9.57 -11.22 -1.04
N ALA A 355 9.68 -10.76 -2.27
CA ALA A 355 10.49 -9.61 -2.65
C ALA A 355 9.67 -8.45 -3.26
N GLY A 356 8.36 -8.61 -3.39
CA GLY A 356 7.45 -7.57 -3.89
C GLY A 356 7.28 -6.36 -2.97
N PHE A 357 7.88 -6.37 -1.77
CA PHE A 357 7.82 -5.26 -0.81
C PHE A 357 9.23 -4.78 -0.43
N GLY A 358 9.39 -3.47 -0.33
CA GLY A 358 10.51 -2.82 0.32
C GLY A 358 11.76 -2.52 -0.53
N MET A 359 12.14 -3.35 -1.49
CA MET A 359 13.39 -3.16 -2.23
C MET A 359 13.30 -2.15 -3.37
N ASN A 360 14.42 -1.49 -3.68
CA ASN A 360 14.54 -0.51 -4.77
C ASN A 360 15.39 -1.11 -5.88
N TRP A 361 14.79 -1.34 -7.07
CA TRP A 361 15.45 -1.94 -8.23
C TRP A 361 15.30 -1.09 -9.49
N GLN A 362 15.41 0.23 -9.36
CA GLN A 362 15.32 1.14 -10.51
C GLN A 362 16.44 1.00 -11.54
N GLN A 363 17.51 0.27 -11.26
CA GLN A 363 18.52 -0.11 -12.24
C GLN A 363 18.03 -1.21 -13.20
N CYS A 364 17.14 -2.09 -12.72
CA CYS A 364 16.45 -3.10 -13.53
C CYS A 364 15.23 -2.47 -14.22
N HIS A 365 15.01 -2.82 -15.48
CA HIS A 365 13.87 -2.32 -16.26
C HIS A 365 13.16 -3.42 -17.04
N ASN A 366 13.62 -4.67 -16.92
CA ASN A 366 12.95 -5.81 -17.53
C ASN A 366 12.44 -6.75 -16.43
N MET A 367 11.19 -7.16 -16.57
CA MET A 367 10.58 -8.13 -15.68
C MET A 367 9.67 -9.10 -16.43
N ILE A 368 9.56 -10.29 -15.90
CA ILE A 368 8.72 -11.32 -16.46
C ILE A 368 7.89 -11.98 -15.35
N PHE A 369 6.59 -12.12 -15.59
CA PHE A 369 5.68 -12.85 -14.72
C PHE A 369 5.36 -14.19 -15.39
N VAL A 370 5.69 -15.28 -14.72
CA VAL A 370 5.42 -16.63 -15.18
C VAL A 370 4.18 -17.15 -14.45
N GLY A 371 3.01 -16.93 -15.08
CA GLY A 371 1.72 -17.07 -14.43
C GLY A 371 1.35 -15.85 -13.57
N LEU A 372 0.09 -15.50 -13.57
CA LEU A 372 -0.45 -14.39 -12.78
C LEU A 372 -1.19 -14.92 -11.55
N SER A 373 -0.89 -14.37 -10.36
CA SER A 373 -1.77 -14.53 -9.23
C SER A 373 -3.01 -13.65 -9.40
N ASP A 374 -4.14 -14.02 -8.78
CA ASP A 374 -5.36 -13.20 -8.80
C ASP A 374 -5.23 -11.88 -7.99
N SER A 375 -4.05 -11.60 -7.44
CA SER A 375 -3.78 -10.42 -6.62
C SER A 375 -3.17 -9.29 -7.45
N TYR A 376 -4.01 -8.36 -7.89
CA TYR A 376 -3.54 -7.10 -8.51
C TYR A 376 -2.52 -6.37 -7.63
N GLU A 377 -2.74 -6.30 -6.32
CA GLU A 377 -1.84 -5.61 -5.40
C GLU A 377 -0.42 -6.19 -5.42
N GLN A 378 -0.28 -7.52 -5.45
CA GLN A 378 1.04 -8.17 -5.52
C GLN A 378 1.74 -7.85 -6.85
N MET A 379 1.03 -7.91 -7.97
CA MET A 379 1.58 -7.54 -9.27
C MET A 379 1.97 -6.07 -9.31
N TYR A 380 1.10 -5.18 -8.85
CA TYR A 380 1.37 -3.76 -8.75
C TYR A 380 2.62 -3.47 -7.92
N GLN A 381 2.73 -4.04 -6.72
CA GLN A 381 3.89 -3.86 -5.84
C GLN A 381 5.17 -4.41 -6.47
N ALA A 382 5.11 -5.55 -7.17
CA ALA A 382 6.23 -6.13 -7.89
C ALA A 382 6.72 -5.23 -9.04
N ILE A 383 5.81 -4.69 -9.86
CA ILE A 383 6.15 -3.73 -10.93
C ILE A 383 6.81 -2.49 -10.33
N ARG A 384 6.31 -1.99 -9.21
CA ARG A 384 6.83 -0.80 -8.52
C ARG A 384 8.21 -0.98 -7.87
N ARG A 385 8.80 -2.18 -7.92
CA ARG A 385 10.23 -2.35 -7.56
C ARG A 385 11.16 -1.70 -8.58
N CYS A 386 10.81 -1.78 -9.85
CA CYS A 386 11.57 -1.22 -10.97
C CYS A 386 10.96 0.08 -11.51
N TYR A 387 9.63 0.16 -11.61
CA TYR A 387 8.90 1.31 -12.15
C TYR A 387 8.60 2.33 -11.06
N ARG A 388 9.58 3.15 -10.73
CA ARG A 388 9.53 4.11 -9.63
C ARG A 388 10.43 5.32 -9.84
N PHE A 389 10.36 6.31 -8.96
CA PHE A 389 11.24 7.48 -8.96
C PHE A 389 12.71 7.08 -9.15
N GLY A 390 13.37 7.76 -10.09
CA GLY A 390 14.76 7.46 -10.46
C GLY A 390 14.93 6.46 -11.60
N GLN A 391 13.87 5.82 -12.10
CA GLN A 391 13.92 5.01 -13.32
C GLN A 391 14.10 5.93 -14.53
N LYS A 392 15.07 5.61 -15.39
CA LYS A 392 15.42 6.41 -16.57
C LYS A 392 15.11 5.72 -17.90
N ARG A 393 14.84 4.41 -17.86
CA ARG A 393 14.57 3.58 -19.05
C ARG A 393 13.11 3.12 -19.07
N PRO A 394 12.49 2.93 -20.25
CA PRO A 394 11.20 2.26 -20.34
C PRO A 394 11.24 0.91 -19.61
N VAL A 395 10.23 0.64 -18.81
CA VAL A 395 10.13 -0.64 -18.08
C VAL A 395 9.30 -1.59 -18.92
N ASN A 396 9.87 -2.76 -19.19
CA ASN A 396 9.24 -3.83 -19.96
C ASN A 396 8.74 -4.93 -19.01
N VAL A 397 7.45 -5.20 -19.09
CA VAL A 397 6.77 -6.24 -18.30
C VAL A 397 6.26 -7.29 -19.26
N HIS A 398 6.83 -8.49 -19.20
CA HIS A 398 6.37 -9.63 -19.95
C HIS A 398 5.50 -10.51 -19.05
N ILE A 399 4.35 -10.93 -19.55
CA ILE A 399 3.41 -11.78 -18.84
C ILE A 399 3.28 -13.06 -19.65
N VAL A 400 3.71 -14.19 -19.08
CA VAL A 400 3.63 -15.49 -19.74
C VAL A 400 2.53 -16.30 -19.09
N THR A 401 1.47 -16.59 -19.86
CA THR A 401 0.29 -17.33 -19.41
C THR A 401 -0.04 -18.44 -20.40
N SER A 402 -0.86 -19.40 -19.97
CA SER A 402 -1.46 -20.37 -20.88
C SER A 402 -2.86 -19.90 -21.32
N ALA A 403 -3.35 -20.42 -22.44
CA ALA A 403 -4.68 -20.13 -22.94
C ALA A 403 -5.80 -20.45 -21.93
N ALA A 404 -5.57 -21.41 -21.04
CA ALA A 404 -6.50 -21.79 -19.97
C ALA A 404 -6.58 -20.75 -18.82
N GLU A 405 -5.59 -19.84 -18.71
CA GLU A 405 -5.52 -18.79 -17.67
C GLU A 405 -6.11 -17.46 -18.15
N GLY A 406 -6.68 -17.38 -19.35
CA GLY A 406 -7.09 -16.13 -20.01
C GLY A 406 -7.93 -15.15 -19.15
N ASP A 407 -8.78 -15.67 -18.27
CA ASP A 407 -9.61 -14.85 -17.39
C ASP A 407 -8.82 -14.18 -16.25
N VAL A 408 -7.62 -14.66 -15.90
CA VAL A 408 -6.80 -14.09 -14.84
C VAL A 408 -6.28 -12.71 -15.26
N LYS A 409 -5.82 -12.57 -16.50
CA LYS A 409 -5.38 -11.29 -17.06
C LYS A 409 -6.52 -10.27 -17.07
N ALA A 410 -7.68 -10.64 -17.62
CA ALA A 410 -8.84 -9.76 -17.66
C ALA A 410 -9.28 -9.31 -16.25
N ASN A 411 -9.19 -10.19 -15.25
CA ASN A 411 -9.47 -9.84 -13.86
C ASN A 411 -8.44 -8.87 -13.27
N VAL A 412 -7.16 -9.06 -13.57
CA VAL A 412 -6.08 -8.16 -13.11
C VAL A 412 -6.24 -6.78 -13.76
N GLU A 413 -6.44 -6.72 -15.09
CA GLU A 413 -6.65 -5.46 -15.82
C GLU A 413 -7.88 -4.71 -15.31
N ARG A 414 -8.99 -5.41 -15.08
CA ARG A 414 -10.19 -4.80 -14.49
C ARG A 414 -9.93 -4.22 -13.11
N LYS A 415 -9.19 -4.93 -12.25
CA LYS A 415 -8.82 -4.44 -10.92
C LYS A 415 -7.85 -3.26 -11.01
N GLU A 416 -6.91 -3.29 -11.96
CA GLU A 416 -5.99 -2.19 -12.23
C GLU A 416 -6.75 -0.93 -12.61
N GLN A 417 -7.67 -1.05 -13.56
CA GLN A 417 -8.49 0.07 -14.00
C GLN A 417 -9.34 0.62 -12.83
N GLN A 418 -9.98 -0.23 -12.06
CA GLN A 418 -10.75 0.17 -10.88
C GLN A 418 -9.88 0.88 -9.84
N ALA A 419 -8.70 0.35 -9.52
CA ALA A 419 -7.79 0.96 -8.56
C ALA A 419 -7.25 2.31 -9.06
N ALA A 420 -6.95 2.41 -10.36
CA ALA A 420 -6.50 3.66 -10.98
C ALA A 420 -7.59 4.74 -10.97
N GLU A 421 -8.83 4.38 -11.35
CA GLU A 421 -9.99 5.27 -11.29
C GLU A 421 -10.28 5.74 -9.85
N MET A 422 -10.28 4.80 -8.89
CA MET A 422 -10.46 5.12 -7.47
C MET A 422 -9.41 6.13 -7.00
N LYS A 423 -8.14 5.88 -7.31
CA LYS A 423 -7.04 6.76 -6.91
C LYS A 423 -7.14 8.13 -7.57
N GLN A 424 -7.45 8.17 -8.87
CA GLN A 424 -7.63 9.41 -9.60
C GLN A 424 -8.77 10.25 -8.98
N ASN A 425 -9.90 9.62 -8.66
CA ASN A 425 -11.01 10.26 -7.98
C ASN A 425 -10.59 10.79 -6.61
N MET A 426 -9.92 9.97 -5.79
CA MET A 426 -9.40 10.39 -4.48
C MET A 426 -8.53 11.65 -4.61
N VAL A 427 -7.56 11.66 -5.53
CA VAL A 427 -6.69 12.83 -5.78
C VAL A 427 -7.50 14.03 -6.26
N GLN A 428 -8.41 13.83 -7.22
CA GLN A 428 -9.20 14.91 -7.80
C GLN A 428 -10.04 15.64 -6.74
N TYR A 429 -10.71 14.90 -5.87
CA TYR A 429 -11.57 15.46 -4.83
C TYR A 429 -10.78 16.09 -3.67
N THR A 430 -9.61 15.57 -3.36
CA THR A 430 -8.87 16.01 -2.16
C THR A 430 -7.82 17.07 -2.45
N LYS A 431 -7.27 17.16 -3.68
CA LYS A 431 -6.11 18.00 -4.02
C LYS A 431 -6.28 19.50 -3.67
N GLU A 432 -7.43 20.09 -3.96
CA GLU A 432 -7.64 21.52 -3.73
C GLU A 432 -7.75 21.83 -2.22
N ILE A 433 -8.39 20.95 -1.47
CA ILE A 433 -8.53 21.08 -0.02
C ILE A 433 -7.16 20.87 0.64
N LEU A 434 -6.45 19.84 0.24
CA LEU A 434 -5.11 19.52 0.77
C LEU A 434 -4.10 20.63 0.47
N ARG A 435 -4.12 21.21 -0.73
CA ARG A 435 -3.25 22.36 -1.08
C ARG A 435 -3.40 23.51 -0.11
N LYS A 436 -4.64 23.83 0.27
CA LYS A 436 -4.94 24.92 1.22
C LYS A 436 -4.52 24.54 2.64
N ASP A 437 -4.88 23.35 3.12
CA ASP A 437 -4.60 22.89 4.48
C ASP A 437 -3.09 22.67 4.71
N ILE A 438 -2.39 22.08 3.76
CA ILE A 438 -0.94 21.85 3.84
C ILE A 438 -0.15 23.17 3.85
N ARG A 439 -0.60 24.17 3.08
CA ARG A 439 0.03 25.50 3.03
C ARG A 439 -0.34 26.40 4.22
N GLY A 440 -1.15 25.91 5.16
CA GLY A 440 -1.54 26.67 6.36
C GLY A 440 -2.52 27.82 6.06
N GLN A 441 -3.24 27.78 4.94
CA GLN A 441 -4.33 28.68 4.66
C GLN A 441 -5.54 28.26 5.52
N GLU A 442 -6.19 29.21 6.20
CA GLU A 442 -7.37 28.92 7.02
C GLU A 442 -8.44 28.23 6.18
N ARG A 443 -8.89 27.11 6.69
CA ARG A 443 -10.03 26.40 6.11
C ARG A 443 -11.30 27.10 6.53
N ILE A 444 -12.02 27.68 5.58
CA ILE A 444 -13.40 28.11 5.83
C ILE A 444 -14.25 26.84 5.88
N VAL A 445 -14.54 26.38 7.07
CA VAL A 445 -15.52 25.30 7.29
C VAL A 445 -16.88 25.93 7.10
N ILE A 446 -17.53 25.67 5.98
CA ILE A 446 -18.94 26.03 5.78
C ILE A 446 -19.73 25.01 6.61
N PRO A 447 -20.47 25.45 7.66
CA PRO A 447 -21.30 24.55 8.44
C PRO A 447 -22.30 23.86 7.51
N TYR A 448 -22.50 22.56 7.71
CA TYR A 448 -23.57 21.85 7.01
C TYR A 448 -24.92 22.42 7.46
N ASP A 449 -25.56 23.15 6.57
CA ASP A 449 -26.95 23.61 6.76
C ASP A 449 -27.88 22.64 6.02
N PRO A 450 -28.59 21.75 6.73
CA PRO A 450 -29.49 20.79 6.09
C PRO A 450 -30.65 21.53 5.43
N GLN A 451 -30.73 21.54 4.11
CA GLN A 451 -31.78 22.18 3.33
C GLN A 451 -33.13 21.47 3.47
N ILE A 452 -33.21 20.34 4.13
CA ILE A 452 -34.43 19.60 4.42
C ILE A 452 -34.54 19.44 5.93
N ALA A 453 -35.52 20.04 6.54
CA ALA A 453 -35.84 19.84 7.95
C ALA A 453 -36.10 18.34 8.21
N MET A 454 -35.44 17.81 9.23
CA MET A 454 -35.66 16.42 9.66
C MET A 454 -37.05 16.33 10.25
N ILE A 455 -37.94 15.56 9.64
CA ILE A 455 -39.22 15.20 10.25
C ILE A 455 -38.92 14.21 11.35
N VAL A 456 -39.01 14.66 12.59
CA VAL A 456 -38.89 13.77 13.76
C VAL A 456 -40.16 12.93 13.82
N PRO A 457 -40.06 11.59 13.75
CA PRO A 457 -41.25 10.74 13.85
C PRO A 457 -41.97 10.94 15.18
N ASP A 458 -43.32 10.93 15.15
CA ASP A 458 -44.18 11.21 16.34
C ASP A 458 -43.88 10.30 17.55
N TRP A 459 -43.35 9.09 17.32
CA TRP A 459 -42.96 8.16 18.38
C TRP A 459 -41.71 8.62 19.16
N VAL A 460 -40.93 9.59 18.65
CA VAL A 460 -39.78 10.19 19.36
C VAL A 460 -40.20 11.36 20.22
N ILE A 461 -41.38 11.93 19.95
CA ILE A 461 -41.91 13.12 20.64
C ILE A 461 -42.84 12.72 21.82
N SER A 462 -43.21 11.44 21.90
CA SER A 462 -44.21 10.95 22.86
C SER A 462 -43.60 10.22 24.07
N GLU A 463 -42.48 10.73 24.66
CA GLU A 463 -42.09 10.42 26.03
C GLU A 463 -41.81 11.70 26.85
#